data_75139644a3c6bffbcdd65f7496b27171
#
_entry.id   75139644a3c6bffbcdd65f7496b27171
#
_cell.length_a   1.000
_cell.length_b   1.000
_cell.length_c   1.000
_cell.angle_alpha   90.00
_cell.angle_beta   90.00
_cell.angle_gamma   90.00
#
_symmetry.space_group_name_H-M   'P 1'
#
loop_
_entity.id
_entity.type
_entity.pdbx_description
1 polymer ?
#
loop_
_entity_poly.entity_id
_entity_poly.type
_entity_poly.pdbx_seq_one_letter_code
_entity_poly.pdbx_strand_id
1 'polypeptide(L)'
;MPAPKPPAFETLSLHAGQHPDPVTRSRAVPIYQTTSYLFDDADHAAGLFNLERAGHIYTRISNPTTAVLEERLAALEDGVGAVCTASGMAAMHLAIATLLSAGDHIVASASLYGGTINLLTHTLPRFGITTTFVKPRDLDGFRAAIGPKTRLVVGETLGNPGLEVLDIPRVAEIAHAAAVPLLVDNTFATPYLSRPLTLGADIVMHSITKWIGGHGIAIGGALIDGGRFDWRASGKFPTLSEPYAGYHGIVFAEEFGPASFIMRARAEGLRDFGACLSPTNAFHLLQGVETLALRMERHMHNTKAVLDFLRKNAAVDWVLHPSLETHPDHERAKSLLPNGAGAIVSFGVKGGRAAGRKFIEAVRLSSHLANVGDAKTLVIHPASTTHQQMDAAALAAAGVGEELIRVSVGLEAAGDIIDDLAQALRASQKA
;
A
#
# COMPACT_ATOMS: atom_id res chain seq x y z
N MET A 1 29.98 17.45 17.11
CA MET A 1 29.11 18.16 16.15
C MET A 1 27.71 17.57 16.29
N PRO A 2 26.63 18.34 16.22
CA PRO A 2 25.29 17.75 16.18
C PRO A 2 25.19 16.83 14.96
N ALA A 3 24.46 15.73 15.09
CA ALA A 3 24.23 14.81 13.98
C ALA A 3 23.64 15.60 12.78
N PRO A 4 24.07 15.31 11.54
CA PRO A 4 23.53 16.01 10.39
C PRO A 4 22.02 15.79 10.31
N LYS A 5 21.28 16.83 9.98
CA LYS A 5 19.83 16.74 9.77
C LYS A 5 19.55 15.72 8.67
N PRO A 6 18.58 14.79 8.87
CA PRO A 6 18.22 13.85 7.81
C PRO A 6 17.75 14.60 6.57
N PRO A 7 18.03 14.09 5.36
CA PRO A 7 17.56 14.69 4.12
C PRO A 7 16.02 14.79 4.07
N ALA A 8 15.53 15.82 3.36
CA ALA A 8 14.10 15.97 3.10
C ALA A 8 13.55 14.85 2.20
N PHE A 9 12.24 14.67 2.17
CA PHE A 9 11.55 13.62 1.43
C PHE A 9 11.94 13.62 -0.06
N GLU A 10 11.97 14.78 -0.69
CA GLU A 10 12.30 14.96 -2.11
C GLU A 10 13.75 14.50 -2.39
N THR A 11 14.67 14.80 -1.48
CA THR A 11 16.06 14.34 -1.58
C THR A 11 16.17 12.84 -1.39
N LEU A 12 15.45 12.26 -0.42
CA LEU A 12 15.40 10.81 -0.23
C LEU A 12 14.81 10.11 -1.45
N SER A 13 13.76 10.66 -2.08
CA SER A 13 13.15 10.11 -3.29
C SER A 13 14.14 9.96 -4.44
N LEU A 14 15.15 10.82 -4.51
CA LEU A 14 16.15 10.83 -5.57
C LEU A 14 17.42 10.01 -5.22
N HIS A 15 17.82 9.99 -3.95
CA HIS A 15 19.18 9.56 -3.58
C HIS A 15 19.25 8.36 -2.64
N ALA A 16 18.20 8.09 -1.85
CA ALA A 16 18.27 6.98 -0.89
C ALA A 16 18.51 5.64 -1.60
N GLY A 17 19.42 4.84 -1.04
CA GLY A 17 19.79 3.52 -1.55
C GLY A 17 20.62 3.52 -2.84
N GLN A 18 20.90 4.68 -3.45
CA GLN A 18 21.65 4.74 -4.69
C GLN A 18 23.10 5.18 -4.46
N HIS A 19 24.03 4.31 -4.84
CA HIS A 19 25.46 4.61 -4.94
C HIS A 19 25.90 4.51 -6.39
N PRO A 20 26.94 5.28 -6.83
CA PRO A 20 27.52 5.11 -8.15
C PRO A 20 27.96 3.66 -8.35
N ASP A 21 27.66 3.08 -9.52
CA ASP A 21 28.12 1.73 -9.85
C ASP A 21 29.66 1.64 -9.69
N PRO A 22 30.18 0.69 -8.92
CA PRO A 22 31.61 0.66 -8.56
C PRO A 22 32.52 0.41 -9.75
N VAL A 23 32.03 -0.25 -10.81
CA VAL A 23 32.80 -0.62 -11.99
C VAL A 23 32.69 0.44 -13.07
N THR A 24 31.47 0.79 -13.48
CA THR A 24 31.20 1.67 -14.63
C THR A 24 31.06 3.14 -14.25
N ARG A 25 30.86 3.45 -12.96
CA ARG A 25 30.53 4.79 -12.45
C ARG A 25 29.21 5.34 -13.02
N SER A 26 28.32 4.46 -13.45
CA SER A 26 27.00 4.84 -13.99
C SER A 26 26.26 5.74 -13.01
N ARG A 27 25.69 6.85 -13.53
CA ARG A 27 24.88 7.79 -12.74
C ARG A 27 23.48 7.25 -12.51
N ALA A 28 22.88 6.61 -13.51
CA ALA A 28 21.60 5.93 -13.38
C ALA A 28 21.78 4.57 -12.72
N VAL A 29 20.74 4.08 -12.05
CA VAL A 29 20.73 2.71 -11.50
C VAL A 29 20.80 1.72 -12.65
N PRO A 30 21.81 0.84 -12.74
CA PRO A 30 21.87 -0.19 -13.78
C PRO A 30 20.74 -1.23 -13.62
N ILE A 31 20.28 -1.80 -14.74
CA ILE A 31 19.37 -2.94 -14.73
C ILE A 31 20.20 -4.23 -14.73
N TYR A 32 20.28 -4.92 -13.60
CA TYR A 32 20.95 -6.19 -13.48
C TYR A 32 20.00 -7.33 -13.89
N GLN A 33 19.86 -7.55 -15.19
CA GLN A 33 18.98 -8.57 -15.76
C GLN A 33 19.72 -9.93 -15.77
N THR A 34 19.84 -10.53 -14.60
CA THR A 34 20.48 -11.84 -14.40
C THR A 34 19.69 -12.71 -13.42
N THR A 35 19.84 -14.01 -13.50
CA THR A 35 19.24 -14.96 -12.55
C THR A 35 20.12 -15.17 -11.33
N SER A 36 21.46 -15.22 -11.50
CA SER A 36 22.42 -15.66 -10.48
C SER A 36 23.71 -14.84 -10.55
N TYR A 37 24.50 -14.95 -9.48
CA TYR A 37 25.77 -14.23 -9.28
C TYR A 37 26.88 -15.22 -9.00
N LEU A 38 28.11 -14.88 -9.40
CA LEU A 38 29.28 -15.71 -9.15
C LEU A 38 29.75 -15.54 -7.71
N PHE A 39 30.29 -16.61 -7.16
CA PHE A 39 31.00 -16.59 -5.88
C PHE A 39 32.50 -16.48 -6.11
N ASP A 40 33.21 -15.85 -5.17
CA ASP A 40 34.68 -15.77 -5.24
C ASP A 40 35.29 -17.13 -4.94
N ASP A 41 34.77 -17.85 -3.92
CA ASP A 41 35.18 -19.16 -3.48
C ASP A 41 34.06 -19.89 -2.71
N ALA A 42 34.35 -21.09 -2.19
CA ALA A 42 33.40 -21.91 -1.43
C ALA A 42 32.99 -21.25 -0.09
N ASP A 43 33.92 -20.58 0.59
CA ASP A 43 33.69 -19.93 1.89
C ASP A 43 32.85 -18.69 1.71
N HIS A 44 33.05 -17.91 0.62
CA HIS A 44 32.18 -16.81 0.24
C HIS A 44 30.75 -17.33 -0.01
N ALA A 45 30.58 -18.38 -0.78
CA ALA A 45 29.28 -18.99 -1.03
C ALA A 45 28.60 -19.43 0.27
N ALA A 46 29.32 -20.17 1.14
CA ALA A 46 28.77 -20.60 2.43
C ALA A 46 28.31 -19.45 3.31
N GLY A 47 29.11 -18.38 3.43
CA GLY A 47 28.76 -17.19 4.22
C GLY A 47 27.53 -16.48 3.71
N LEU A 48 27.30 -16.42 2.39
CA LEU A 48 26.08 -15.87 1.82
C LEU A 48 24.84 -16.73 2.11
N PHE A 49 24.95 -18.06 1.95
CA PHE A 49 23.86 -18.99 2.23
C PHE A 49 23.50 -19.07 3.72
N ASN A 50 24.48 -18.88 4.60
CA ASN A 50 24.28 -18.86 6.05
C ASN A 50 23.78 -17.49 6.57
N LEU A 51 23.61 -16.48 5.70
CA LEU A 51 23.26 -15.09 6.05
C LEU A 51 24.33 -14.38 6.92
N GLU A 52 25.57 -14.87 6.92
CA GLU A 52 26.73 -14.31 7.64
C GLU A 52 27.38 -13.15 6.86
N ARG A 53 27.12 -13.08 5.56
CA ARG A 53 27.64 -12.05 4.65
C ARG A 53 26.50 -11.43 3.83
N ALA A 54 26.59 -10.13 3.60
CA ALA A 54 25.71 -9.43 2.67
C ALA A 54 26.16 -9.68 1.22
N GLY A 55 25.20 -9.88 0.31
CA GLY A 55 25.48 -10.08 -1.11
C GLY A 55 24.28 -10.64 -1.87
N HIS A 56 24.52 -10.91 -3.15
CA HIS A 56 23.50 -11.46 -4.04
C HIS A 56 23.86 -12.89 -4.43
N ILE A 57 22.89 -13.80 -4.35
CA ILE A 57 23.01 -15.19 -4.76
C ILE A 57 22.18 -15.45 -6.01
N TYR A 58 20.91 -15.05 -5.96
CA TYR A 58 19.91 -15.33 -6.96
C TYR A 58 18.84 -14.23 -6.97
N THR A 59 18.47 -13.75 -8.14
CA THR A 59 17.59 -12.58 -8.30
C THR A 59 16.23 -12.74 -7.62
N ARG A 60 15.70 -13.96 -7.45
CA ARG A 60 14.47 -14.18 -6.69
C ARG A 60 14.60 -13.73 -5.23
N ILE A 61 15.79 -13.82 -4.62
CA ILE A 61 16.02 -13.46 -3.22
C ILE A 61 16.44 -11.99 -3.10
N SER A 62 17.38 -11.57 -3.96
CA SER A 62 17.89 -10.20 -4.00
C SER A 62 18.52 -9.87 -5.36
N ASN A 63 18.43 -8.58 -5.75
CA ASN A 63 19.01 -8.11 -7.00
C ASN A 63 19.45 -6.64 -6.81
N PRO A 64 20.62 -6.20 -7.31
CA PRO A 64 21.12 -4.86 -7.08
C PRO A 64 20.17 -3.74 -7.51
N THR A 65 19.44 -3.91 -8.63
CA THR A 65 18.43 -2.92 -9.08
C THR A 65 17.25 -2.84 -8.11
N THR A 66 16.74 -4.00 -7.67
CA THR A 66 15.63 -4.09 -6.72
C THR A 66 16.04 -3.57 -5.34
N ALA A 67 17.27 -3.82 -4.91
CA ALA A 67 17.80 -3.35 -3.62
C ALA A 67 17.75 -1.82 -3.50
N VAL A 68 18.08 -1.08 -4.57
CA VAL A 68 17.98 0.39 -4.57
C VAL A 68 16.53 0.83 -4.34
N LEU A 69 15.55 0.16 -4.95
CA LEU A 69 14.14 0.46 -4.74
C LEU A 69 13.70 0.16 -3.30
N GLU A 70 14.14 -0.96 -2.76
CA GLU A 70 13.84 -1.40 -1.38
C GLU A 70 14.40 -0.41 -0.35
N GLU A 71 15.66 -0.04 -0.46
CA GLU A 71 16.31 0.92 0.44
C GLU A 71 15.66 2.31 0.33
N ARG A 72 15.27 2.73 -0.87
CA ARG A 72 14.59 4.01 -1.09
C ARG A 72 13.21 4.03 -0.45
N LEU A 73 12.41 2.99 -0.62
CA LEU A 73 11.08 2.88 0.00
C LEU A 73 11.17 2.80 1.52
N ALA A 74 12.15 2.05 2.06
CA ALA A 74 12.41 2.01 3.49
C ALA A 74 12.73 3.41 4.04
N ALA A 75 13.62 4.15 3.38
CA ALA A 75 13.97 5.51 3.78
C ALA A 75 12.80 6.50 3.71
N LEU A 76 11.91 6.36 2.72
CA LEU A 76 10.73 7.22 2.57
C LEU A 76 9.67 6.97 3.64
N GLU A 77 9.52 5.74 4.11
CA GLU A 77 8.60 5.37 5.19
C GLU A 77 9.20 5.47 6.61
N ASP A 78 10.50 5.79 6.75
CA ASP A 78 11.22 5.76 8.04
C ASP A 78 11.34 4.35 8.62
N GLY A 79 11.51 3.34 7.73
CA GLY A 79 11.68 1.93 8.07
C GLY A 79 13.14 1.48 8.11
N VAL A 80 13.39 0.32 8.72
CA VAL A 80 14.74 -0.29 8.83
C VAL A 80 15.11 -1.15 7.62
N GLY A 81 14.13 -1.53 6.80
CA GLY A 81 14.35 -2.32 5.60
C GLY A 81 13.06 -2.58 4.84
N ALA A 82 13.19 -3.01 3.58
CA ALA A 82 12.06 -3.36 2.74
C ALA A 82 12.35 -4.61 1.89
N VAL A 83 11.26 -5.25 1.45
CA VAL A 83 11.26 -6.32 0.44
C VAL A 83 10.26 -5.97 -0.64
N CYS A 84 10.71 -5.92 -1.90
CA CYS A 84 9.87 -5.75 -3.06
C CYS A 84 9.35 -7.08 -3.59
N THR A 85 8.08 -7.10 -3.99
CA THR A 85 7.37 -8.27 -4.49
C THR A 85 6.70 -8.02 -5.84
N ALA A 86 6.28 -9.08 -6.52
CA ALA A 86 5.65 -9.01 -7.84
C ALA A 86 4.33 -8.22 -7.89
N SER A 87 3.67 -8.01 -6.74
CA SER A 87 2.44 -7.22 -6.64
C SER A 87 2.15 -6.82 -5.18
N GLY A 88 1.25 -5.84 -4.97
CA GLY A 88 0.78 -5.49 -3.62
C GLY A 88 0.14 -6.67 -2.89
N MET A 89 -0.64 -7.51 -3.59
CA MET A 89 -1.22 -8.72 -2.99
C MET A 89 -0.16 -9.74 -2.58
N ALA A 90 0.94 -9.82 -3.32
CA ALA A 90 2.09 -10.65 -2.94
C ALA A 90 2.77 -10.12 -1.66
N ALA A 91 2.87 -8.78 -1.50
CA ALA A 91 3.39 -8.17 -0.27
C ALA A 91 2.47 -8.46 0.93
N MET A 92 1.16 -8.30 0.78
CA MET A 92 0.19 -8.63 1.83
C MET A 92 0.27 -10.10 2.23
N HIS A 93 0.28 -11.02 1.25
CA HIS A 93 0.40 -12.46 1.50
C HIS A 93 1.74 -12.79 2.18
N LEU A 94 2.84 -12.18 1.73
CA LEU A 94 4.17 -12.38 2.31
C LEU A 94 4.22 -11.99 3.78
N ALA A 95 3.66 -10.82 4.15
CA ALA A 95 3.59 -10.38 5.53
C ALA A 95 2.83 -11.39 6.41
N ILE A 96 1.66 -11.84 5.94
CA ILE A 96 0.83 -12.79 6.66
C ILE A 96 1.54 -14.13 6.82
N ALA A 97 2.10 -14.68 5.73
CA ALA A 97 2.76 -15.97 5.74
C ALA A 97 4.08 -15.98 6.55
N THR A 98 4.75 -14.83 6.71
CA THR A 98 5.93 -14.69 7.58
C THR A 98 5.57 -14.78 9.06
N LEU A 99 4.39 -14.26 9.46
CA LEU A 99 4.01 -14.10 10.86
C LEU A 99 3.06 -15.18 11.36
N LEU A 100 2.14 -15.66 10.52
CA LEU A 100 1.00 -16.49 10.91
C LEU A 100 1.16 -17.94 10.46
N SER A 101 0.59 -18.83 11.27
CA SER A 101 0.46 -20.27 11.01
C SER A 101 -1.01 -20.69 11.05
N ALA A 102 -1.29 -21.96 10.70
CA ALA A 102 -2.62 -22.53 10.84
C ALA A 102 -3.10 -22.47 12.30
N GLY A 103 -4.33 -22.00 12.50
CA GLY A 103 -4.93 -21.78 13.80
C GLY A 103 -4.84 -20.34 14.32
N ASP A 104 -4.06 -19.48 13.66
CA ASP A 104 -3.93 -18.07 14.01
C ASP A 104 -5.08 -17.22 13.48
N HIS A 105 -5.15 -15.99 14.00
CA HIS A 105 -6.25 -15.07 13.77
C HIS A 105 -5.74 -13.67 13.41
N ILE A 106 -6.48 -13.00 12.53
CA ILE A 106 -6.27 -11.61 12.09
C ILE A 106 -7.46 -10.77 12.55
N VAL A 107 -7.21 -9.56 13.08
CA VAL A 107 -8.22 -8.51 13.19
C VAL A 107 -8.00 -7.51 12.07
N ALA A 108 -9.02 -7.26 11.27
CA ALA A 108 -8.88 -6.41 10.08
C ALA A 108 -9.93 -5.29 10.04
N SER A 109 -9.56 -4.11 9.58
CA SER A 109 -10.54 -3.10 9.21
C SER A 109 -11.49 -3.65 8.15
N ALA A 110 -12.78 -3.32 8.25
CA ALA A 110 -13.76 -3.70 7.22
C ALA A 110 -13.65 -2.83 5.94
N SER A 111 -12.90 -1.72 5.99
CA SER A 111 -12.68 -0.82 4.86
C SER A 111 -11.30 -1.06 4.26
N LEU A 112 -11.20 -2.11 3.45
CA LEU A 112 -9.98 -2.55 2.79
C LEU A 112 -10.21 -2.72 1.29
N TYR A 113 -9.13 -2.80 0.53
CA TYR A 113 -9.15 -3.21 -0.87
C TYR A 113 -9.87 -4.56 -1.04
N GLY A 114 -10.77 -4.66 -2.02
CA GLY A 114 -11.59 -5.86 -2.23
C GLY A 114 -10.78 -7.15 -2.40
N GLY A 115 -9.58 -7.08 -3.01
CA GLY A 115 -8.68 -8.23 -3.10
C GLY A 115 -8.16 -8.69 -1.74
N THR A 116 -7.87 -7.76 -0.83
CA THR A 116 -7.48 -8.07 0.56
C THR A 116 -8.64 -8.69 1.33
N ILE A 117 -9.85 -8.13 1.22
CA ILE A 117 -11.05 -8.73 1.82
C ILE A 117 -11.24 -10.16 1.33
N ASN A 118 -11.14 -10.40 0.02
CA ASN A 118 -11.27 -11.73 -0.57
C ASN A 118 -10.18 -12.70 -0.07
N LEU A 119 -8.92 -12.25 0.02
CA LEU A 119 -7.82 -13.03 0.59
C LEU A 119 -8.15 -13.46 2.04
N LEU A 120 -8.55 -12.51 2.87
CA LEU A 120 -8.82 -12.72 4.30
C LEU A 120 -10.08 -13.58 4.53
N THR A 121 -11.13 -13.42 3.71
CA THR A 121 -12.42 -14.09 3.89
C THR A 121 -12.45 -15.50 3.31
N HIS A 122 -11.83 -15.71 2.14
CA HIS A 122 -12.02 -16.95 1.37
C HIS A 122 -10.74 -17.76 1.17
N THR A 123 -9.60 -17.10 1.01
CA THR A 123 -8.36 -17.80 0.68
C THR A 123 -7.64 -18.31 1.94
N LEU A 124 -7.40 -17.44 2.91
CA LEU A 124 -6.66 -17.78 4.14
C LEU A 124 -7.36 -18.81 5.03
N PRO A 125 -8.71 -18.87 5.14
CA PRO A 125 -9.37 -19.95 5.87
C PRO A 125 -9.04 -21.35 5.37
N ARG A 126 -8.70 -21.50 4.08
CA ARG A 126 -8.23 -22.78 3.51
C ARG A 126 -6.87 -23.21 4.08
N PHE A 127 -6.10 -22.25 4.62
CA PHE A 127 -4.81 -22.48 5.29
C PHE A 127 -4.94 -22.41 6.83
N GLY A 128 -6.16 -22.42 7.35
CA GLY A 128 -6.45 -22.43 8.78
C GLY A 128 -6.30 -21.09 9.49
N ILE A 129 -6.17 -19.98 8.76
CA ILE A 129 -6.09 -18.62 9.32
C ILE A 129 -7.47 -17.97 9.24
N THR A 130 -7.95 -17.44 10.36
CA THR A 130 -9.27 -16.80 10.47
C THR A 130 -9.16 -15.30 10.59
N THR A 131 -10.24 -14.57 10.24
CA THR A 131 -10.26 -13.10 10.31
C THR A 131 -11.56 -12.60 10.92
N THR A 132 -11.45 -11.60 11.83
CA THR A 132 -12.57 -10.79 12.30
C THR A 132 -12.45 -9.38 11.71
N PHE A 133 -13.51 -8.93 11.02
CA PHE A 133 -13.59 -7.58 10.47
C PHE A 133 -14.26 -6.62 11.46
N VAL A 134 -13.66 -5.43 11.60
CA VAL A 134 -14.12 -4.36 12.50
C VAL A 134 -14.33 -3.09 11.69
N LYS A 135 -15.41 -2.35 11.97
CA LYS A 135 -15.62 -1.05 11.33
C LYS A 135 -14.45 -0.11 11.64
N PRO A 136 -13.93 0.65 10.67
CA PRO A 136 -12.67 1.40 10.82
C PRO A 136 -12.69 2.46 11.94
N ARG A 137 -13.87 2.94 12.36
CA ARG A 137 -14.04 3.91 13.45
C ARG A 137 -14.37 3.30 14.81
N ASP A 138 -14.55 1.97 14.86
CA ASP A 138 -14.95 1.24 16.08
C ASP A 138 -13.72 0.74 16.84
N LEU A 139 -13.10 1.64 17.62
CA LEU A 139 -11.91 1.31 18.43
C LEU A 139 -12.20 0.26 19.51
N ASP A 140 -13.41 0.25 20.09
CA ASP A 140 -13.80 -0.76 21.07
C ASP A 140 -14.01 -2.12 20.40
N GLY A 141 -14.53 -2.14 19.16
CA GLY A 141 -14.59 -3.33 18.32
C GLY A 141 -13.21 -3.92 18.03
N PHE A 142 -12.18 -3.10 17.71
CA PHE A 142 -10.80 -3.58 17.58
C PHE A 142 -10.31 -4.24 18.86
N ARG A 143 -10.51 -3.59 20.01
CA ARG A 143 -10.11 -4.13 21.32
C ARG A 143 -10.81 -5.46 21.63
N ALA A 144 -12.12 -5.54 21.39
CA ALA A 144 -12.91 -6.73 21.67
C ALA A 144 -12.61 -7.91 20.73
N ALA A 145 -12.18 -7.63 19.48
CA ALA A 145 -11.87 -8.66 18.50
C ALA A 145 -10.49 -9.32 18.70
N ILE A 146 -9.56 -8.64 19.41
CA ILE A 146 -8.23 -9.20 19.67
C ILE A 146 -8.33 -10.26 20.75
N GLY A 147 -7.94 -11.51 20.40
CA GLY A 147 -7.95 -12.67 21.29
C GLY A 147 -6.58 -13.37 21.37
N PRO A 148 -6.51 -14.49 22.13
CA PRO A 148 -5.23 -15.21 22.32
C PRO A 148 -4.57 -15.71 21.03
N LYS A 149 -5.37 -15.98 19.99
CA LYS A 149 -4.90 -16.43 18.69
C LYS A 149 -4.54 -15.29 17.73
N THR A 150 -4.85 -14.04 18.08
CA THR A 150 -4.58 -12.90 17.20
C THR A 150 -3.08 -12.67 17.09
N ARG A 151 -2.61 -12.59 15.85
CA ARG A 151 -1.19 -12.36 15.48
C ARG A 151 -0.97 -11.10 14.67
N LEU A 152 -2.04 -10.53 14.10
CA LEU A 152 -1.90 -9.37 13.23
C LEU A 152 -3.17 -8.52 13.29
N VAL A 153 -2.98 -7.20 13.34
CA VAL A 153 -4.02 -6.21 13.05
C VAL A 153 -3.71 -5.61 11.67
N VAL A 154 -4.73 -5.49 10.80
CA VAL A 154 -4.58 -5.00 9.42
C VAL A 154 -5.53 -3.84 9.18
N GLY A 155 -5.01 -2.75 8.57
CA GLY A 155 -5.82 -1.62 8.13
C GLY A 155 -5.26 -0.94 6.88
N GLU A 156 -6.01 -0.01 6.31
CA GLU A 156 -5.57 0.89 5.25
C GLU A 156 -5.58 2.33 5.76
N THR A 157 -4.58 3.12 5.41
CA THR A 157 -4.51 4.56 5.77
C THR A 157 -5.76 5.30 5.30
N LEU A 158 -6.17 5.04 4.06
CA LEU A 158 -7.39 5.54 3.42
C LEU A 158 -8.16 4.33 2.87
N GLY A 159 -9.30 4.05 3.47
CA GLY A 159 -10.12 2.90 3.13
C GLY A 159 -10.74 2.98 1.74
N ASN A 160 -11.11 1.85 1.18
CA ASN A 160 -11.71 1.71 -0.13
C ASN A 160 -13.04 0.93 -0.02
N PRO A 161 -14.18 1.42 -0.50
CA PRO A 161 -14.37 2.65 -1.29
C PRO A 161 -14.73 3.92 -0.50
N GLY A 162 -14.99 3.79 0.80
CA GLY A 162 -15.60 4.85 1.63
C GLY A 162 -14.64 5.96 2.06
N LEU A 163 -13.35 5.85 1.73
CA LEU A 163 -12.31 6.84 2.05
C LEU A 163 -12.20 7.17 3.56
N GLU A 164 -12.59 6.21 4.42
CA GLU A 164 -12.39 6.34 5.86
C GLU A 164 -10.90 6.49 6.17
N VAL A 165 -10.57 7.38 7.09
CA VAL A 165 -9.20 7.55 7.58
C VAL A 165 -9.02 6.71 8.83
N LEU A 166 -8.13 5.72 8.77
CA LEU A 166 -7.82 4.88 9.95
C LEU A 166 -7.15 5.73 11.04
N ASP A 167 -7.58 5.54 12.28
CA ASP A 167 -6.90 6.12 13.45
C ASP A 167 -5.68 5.27 13.80
N ILE A 168 -4.63 5.40 12.97
CA ILE A 168 -3.42 4.57 13.09
C ILE A 168 -2.84 4.60 14.50
N PRO A 169 -2.64 5.78 15.15
CA PRO A 169 -2.09 5.81 16.50
C PRO A 169 -2.91 5.02 17.51
N ARG A 170 -4.24 5.18 17.48
CA ARG A 170 -5.12 4.52 18.46
C ARG A 170 -5.24 3.02 18.18
N VAL A 171 -5.28 2.60 16.93
CA VAL A 171 -5.32 1.17 16.56
C VAL A 171 -3.98 0.51 16.91
N ALA A 172 -2.84 1.20 16.73
CA ALA A 172 -1.53 0.73 17.15
C ALA A 172 -1.46 0.54 18.68
N GLU A 173 -1.91 1.53 19.46
CA GLU A 173 -1.99 1.41 20.94
C GLU A 173 -2.80 0.17 21.37
N ILE A 174 -3.95 -0.09 20.72
CA ILE A 174 -4.80 -1.24 21.02
C ILE A 174 -4.09 -2.56 20.65
N ALA A 175 -3.46 -2.63 19.51
CA ALA A 175 -2.72 -3.81 19.04
C ALA A 175 -1.51 -4.10 19.96
N HIS A 176 -0.72 -3.10 20.27
CA HIS A 176 0.46 -3.22 21.14
C HIS A 176 0.12 -3.58 22.57
N ALA A 177 -0.99 -3.08 23.14
CA ALA A 177 -1.47 -3.49 24.46
C ALA A 177 -1.75 -5.00 24.55
N ALA A 178 -2.00 -5.64 23.41
CA ALA A 178 -2.17 -7.08 23.28
C ALA A 178 -0.92 -7.80 22.74
N ALA A 179 0.22 -7.12 22.62
CA ALA A 179 1.46 -7.62 22.03
C ALA A 179 1.25 -8.20 20.60
N VAL A 180 0.48 -7.49 19.78
CA VAL A 180 0.19 -7.81 18.37
C VAL A 180 0.63 -6.65 17.49
N PRO A 181 1.33 -6.88 16.35
CA PRO A 181 1.74 -5.82 15.44
C PRO A 181 0.57 -5.30 14.60
N LEU A 182 0.71 -4.04 14.16
CA LEU A 182 -0.18 -3.38 13.20
C LEU A 182 0.49 -3.30 11.82
N LEU A 183 -0.14 -3.88 10.80
CA LEU A 183 0.20 -3.70 9.40
C LEU A 183 -0.78 -2.71 8.75
N VAL A 184 -0.23 -1.71 8.06
CA VAL A 184 -1.03 -0.71 7.35
C VAL A 184 -0.71 -0.74 5.85
N ASP A 185 -1.74 -0.93 5.03
CA ASP A 185 -1.66 -0.66 3.60
C ASP A 185 -1.71 0.86 3.37
N ASN A 186 -0.59 1.42 2.91
CA ASN A 186 -0.43 2.85 2.69
C ASN A 186 -0.48 3.23 1.19
N THR A 187 -1.05 2.35 0.37
CA THR A 187 -1.08 2.51 -1.09
C THR A 187 -1.73 3.82 -1.53
N PHE A 188 -2.85 4.23 -0.91
CA PHE A 188 -3.59 5.43 -1.33
C PHE A 188 -2.95 6.74 -0.87
N ALA A 189 -2.34 6.73 0.31
CA ALA A 189 -1.68 7.93 0.84
C ALA A 189 -0.26 8.11 0.29
N THR A 190 0.47 7.02 0.03
CA THR A 190 1.91 7.01 -0.22
C THR A 190 2.70 7.58 0.98
N PRO A 191 4.00 7.38 1.08
CA PRO A 191 4.80 7.96 2.15
C PRO A 191 4.86 9.51 2.08
N TYR A 192 4.39 10.11 0.98
CA TYR A 192 4.33 11.57 0.84
C TYR A 192 3.19 12.20 1.66
N LEU A 193 1.99 11.59 1.66
CA LEU A 193 0.85 12.12 2.41
C LEU A 193 0.82 11.66 3.86
N SER A 194 1.27 10.43 4.14
CA SER A 194 1.30 9.86 5.49
C SER A 194 2.40 8.79 5.60
N ARG A 195 3.04 8.70 6.76
CA ARG A 195 4.01 7.66 7.10
C ARG A 195 3.52 6.85 8.29
N PRO A 196 2.80 5.76 8.08
CA PRO A 196 2.21 4.97 9.17
C PRO A 196 3.22 4.48 10.21
N LEU A 197 4.46 4.20 9.83
CA LEU A 197 5.51 3.80 10.80
C LEU A 197 5.77 4.88 11.85
N THR A 198 5.70 6.16 11.47
CA THR A 198 5.86 7.27 12.42
C THR A 198 4.63 7.51 13.29
N LEU A 199 3.50 6.88 12.93
CA LEU A 199 2.23 6.97 13.62
C LEU A 199 1.93 5.74 14.50
N GLY A 200 2.87 4.79 14.57
CA GLY A 200 2.79 3.61 15.43
C GLY A 200 2.51 2.29 14.72
N ALA A 201 2.35 2.27 13.40
CA ALA A 201 2.35 1.01 12.66
C ALA A 201 3.72 0.33 12.75
N ASP A 202 3.73 -1.00 12.71
CA ASP A 202 4.95 -1.81 12.76
C ASP A 202 5.42 -2.21 11.38
N ILE A 203 4.47 -2.46 10.48
CA ILE A 203 4.70 -2.91 9.12
C ILE A 203 3.85 -2.05 8.19
N VAL A 204 4.45 -1.58 7.09
CA VAL A 204 3.74 -0.91 6.01
C VAL A 204 3.84 -1.75 4.75
N MET A 205 2.73 -1.86 4.03
CA MET A 205 2.73 -2.41 2.69
C MET A 205 2.26 -1.37 1.67
N HIS A 206 2.74 -1.52 0.44
CA HIS A 206 2.29 -0.76 -0.72
C HIS A 206 2.05 -1.65 -1.92
N SER A 207 0.96 -1.40 -2.64
CA SER A 207 0.94 -1.68 -4.07
C SER A 207 1.68 -0.56 -4.79
N ILE A 208 2.99 -0.75 -5.03
CA ILE A 208 3.81 0.25 -5.74
C ILE A 208 3.43 0.38 -7.22
N THR A 209 2.51 -0.46 -7.69
CA THR A 209 1.80 -0.35 -8.97
C THR A 209 1.06 0.99 -9.13
N LYS A 210 0.58 1.57 -8.00
CA LYS A 210 -0.32 2.72 -7.95
C LYS A 210 0.47 4.04 -7.97
N TRP A 211 0.18 5.00 -7.12
CA TRP A 211 0.83 6.33 -7.11
C TRP A 211 2.35 6.30 -7.02
N ILE A 212 2.96 5.31 -6.34
CA ILE A 212 4.42 5.21 -6.25
C ILE A 212 5.02 5.03 -7.64
N GLY A 213 4.56 4.05 -8.43
CA GLY A 213 4.93 3.90 -9.84
C GLY A 213 4.33 4.98 -10.73
N GLY A 214 3.05 5.27 -10.55
CA GLY A 214 2.32 6.44 -11.05
C GLY A 214 2.05 6.50 -12.55
N HIS A 215 2.44 5.50 -13.35
CA HIS A 215 2.35 5.56 -14.81
C HIS A 215 1.60 4.37 -15.44
N GLY A 216 1.10 3.45 -14.62
CA GLY A 216 0.35 2.28 -15.12
C GLY A 216 1.16 1.28 -15.95
N ILE A 217 2.50 1.30 -15.87
CA ILE A 217 3.41 0.52 -16.75
C ILE A 217 3.99 -0.72 -16.09
N ALA A 218 4.05 -0.78 -14.75
CA ALA A 218 4.66 -1.89 -14.03
C ALA A 218 3.83 -2.28 -12.80
N ILE A 219 3.74 -3.58 -12.54
CA ILE A 219 3.13 -4.12 -11.33
C ILE A 219 4.24 -4.41 -10.33
N GLY A 220 4.02 -4.06 -9.06
CA GLY A 220 4.89 -4.35 -7.96
C GLY A 220 4.23 -4.14 -6.61
N GLY A 221 4.80 -4.75 -5.58
CA GLY A 221 4.46 -4.56 -4.18
C GLY A 221 5.71 -4.26 -3.36
N ALA A 222 5.53 -3.70 -2.19
CA ALA A 222 6.59 -3.51 -1.22
C ALA A 222 6.08 -3.76 0.19
N LEU A 223 6.93 -4.35 1.01
CA LEU A 223 6.74 -4.56 2.44
C LEU A 223 7.88 -3.87 3.16
N ILE A 224 7.56 -2.98 4.10
CA ILE A 224 8.51 -2.17 4.85
C ILE A 224 8.36 -2.48 6.34
N ASP A 225 9.49 -2.74 7.00
CA ASP A 225 9.57 -3.02 8.44
C ASP A 225 9.96 -1.76 9.20
N GLY A 226 9.19 -1.41 10.24
CA GLY A 226 9.50 -0.31 11.15
C GLY A 226 10.62 -0.62 12.13
N GLY A 227 10.93 -1.89 12.37
CA GLY A 227 11.97 -2.34 13.27
C GLY A 227 11.74 -2.04 14.75
N ARG A 228 10.51 -1.69 15.16
CA ARG A 228 10.18 -1.20 16.51
C ARG A 228 9.39 -2.22 17.33
N PHE A 229 8.79 -3.23 16.70
CA PHE A 229 8.03 -4.26 17.41
C PHE A 229 8.97 -5.29 18.04
N ASP A 230 8.78 -5.55 19.32
CA ASP A 230 9.58 -6.56 20.04
C ASP A 230 8.97 -7.96 19.84
N TRP A 231 9.46 -8.66 18.83
CA TRP A 231 9.00 -10.02 18.48
C TRP A 231 9.24 -11.03 19.58
N ARG A 232 10.27 -10.88 20.42
CA ARG A 232 10.60 -11.79 21.52
C ARG A 232 9.70 -11.53 22.72
N ALA A 233 9.61 -10.27 23.16
CA ALA A 233 8.79 -9.91 24.31
C ALA A 233 7.30 -10.21 24.09
N SER A 234 6.84 -10.16 22.84
CA SER A 234 5.47 -10.54 22.48
C SER A 234 5.14 -12.01 22.83
N GLY A 235 6.09 -12.94 22.68
CA GLY A 235 5.89 -14.38 22.91
C GLY A 235 4.90 -15.07 21.96
N LYS A 236 4.49 -14.38 20.88
CA LYS A 236 3.46 -14.86 19.93
C LYS A 236 4.02 -15.30 18.58
N PHE A 237 5.31 -15.07 18.32
CA PHE A 237 5.93 -15.23 17.00
C PHE A 237 7.11 -16.23 17.04
N PRO A 238 6.84 -17.55 17.22
CA PRO A 238 7.90 -18.57 17.22
C PRO A 238 8.68 -18.58 15.90
N THR A 239 8.05 -18.21 14.78
CA THR A 239 8.73 -18.07 13.49
C THR A 239 9.90 -17.09 13.49
N LEU A 240 9.92 -16.12 14.42
CA LEU A 240 10.99 -15.13 14.57
C LEU A 240 11.84 -15.33 15.82
N SER A 241 11.24 -15.85 16.91
CA SER A 241 11.88 -15.92 18.23
C SER A 241 12.40 -17.31 18.61
N GLU A 242 12.16 -18.34 17.79
CA GLU A 242 12.65 -19.70 18.00
C GLU A 242 13.63 -20.13 16.90
N PRO A 243 14.50 -21.15 17.17
CA PRO A 243 15.45 -21.67 16.18
C PRO A 243 14.76 -22.16 14.91
N TYR A 244 15.20 -21.67 13.77
CA TYR A 244 14.69 -22.07 12.46
C TYR A 244 15.57 -23.14 11.80
N ALA A 245 15.05 -24.35 11.66
CA ALA A 245 15.78 -25.48 11.10
C ALA A 245 16.25 -25.27 9.64
N GLY A 246 15.51 -24.46 8.85
CA GLY A 246 15.86 -24.14 7.46
C GLY A 246 17.11 -23.28 7.29
N TYR A 247 17.63 -22.69 8.39
CA TYR A 247 18.88 -21.93 8.46
C TYR A 247 19.70 -22.33 9.68
N HIS A 248 19.95 -23.62 9.85
CA HIS A 248 20.86 -24.18 10.88
C HIS A 248 20.56 -23.73 12.31
N GLY A 249 19.30 -23.44 12.63
CA GLY A 249 18.88 -23.02 13.97
C GLY A 249 19.03 -21.55 14.28
N ILE A 250 19.20 -20.68 13.28
CA ILE A 250 19.16 -19.20 13.48
C ILE A 250 17.86 -18.81 14.16
N VAL A 251 17.96 -17.93 15.18
CA VAL A 251 16.84 -17.18 15.77
C VAL A 251 16.85 -15.79 15.16
N PHE A 252 15.91 -15.50 14.25
CA PHE A 252 15.92 -14.25 13.49
C PHE A 252 15.90 -13.00 14.37
N ALA A 253 15.12 -13.02 15.47
CA ALA A 253 15.05 -11.90 16.40
C ALA A 253 16.35 -11.65 17.17
N GLU A 254 17.21 -12.65 17.33
CA GLU A 254 18.53 -12.50 17.96
C GLU A 254 19.57 -12.02 16.96
N GLU A 255 19.60 -12.64 15.77
CA GLU A 255 20.63 -12.40 14.77
C GLU A 255 20.45 -11.04 14.09
N PHE A 256 19.22 -10.66 13.76
CA PHE A 256 18.94 -9.46 12.96
C PHE A 256 18.29 -8.31 13.75
N GLY A 257 17.96 -8.51 15.03
CA GLY A 257 17.41 -7.46 15.89
C GLY A 257 16.22 -6.74 15.26
N PRO A 258 16.29 -5.40 15.06
CA PRO A 258 15.21 -4.62 14.44
C PRO A 258 14.79 -5.08 13.05
N ALA A 259 15.70 -5.66 12.27
CA ALA A 259 15.43 -6.14 10.92
C ALA A 259 14.92 -7.59 10.84
N SER A 260 14.62 -8.24 11.97
CA SER A 260 14.28 -9.66 12.03
C SER A 260 13.09 -10.04 11.16
N PHE A 261 12.03 -9.25 11.16
CA PHE A 261 10.85 -9.52 10.35
C PHE A 261 11.16 -9.44 8.86
N ILE A 262 11.81 -8.37 8.40
CA ILE A 262 12.09 -8.19 6.96
C ILE A 262 13.13 -9.19 6.45
N MET A 263 14.08 -9.57 7.30
CA MET A 263 15.07 -10.62 6.97
C MET A 263 14.40 -11.98 6.85
N ARG A 264 13.47 -12.34 7.74
CA ARG A 264 12.69 -13.56 7.64
C ARG A 264 11.80 -13.56 6.41
N ALA A 265 11.11 -12.45 6.14
CA ALA A 265 10.27 -12.28 4.96
C ALA A 265 11.07 -12.49 3.66
N ARG A 266 12.33 -12.06 3.61
CA ARG A 266 13.22 -12.27 2.46
C ARG A 266 13.78 -13.70 2.40
N ALA A 267 14.39 -14.14 3.49
CA ALA A 267 15.19 -15.37 3.53
C ALA A 267 14.34 -16.65 3.39
N GLU A 268 13.13 -16.66 3.95
CA GLU A 268 12.16 -17.74 3.81
C GLU A 268 11.04 -17.35 2.86
N GLY A 269 10.28 -16.32 3.20
CA GLY A 269 9.03 -16.01 2.51
C GLY A 269 9.20 -15.73 1.03
N LEU A 270 10.03 -14.74 0.65
CA LEU A 270 10.26 -14.42 -0.76
C LEU A 270 10.96 -15.56 -1.50
N ARG A 271 11.96 -16.19 -0.84
CA ARG A 271 12.69 -17.32 -1.41
C ARG A 271 11.77 -18.48 -1.76
N ASP A 272 10.86 -18.85 -0.84
CA ASP A 272 10.08 -20.09 -0.94
C ASP A 272 8.76 -19.87 -1.71
N PHE A 273 8.07 -18.76 -1.50
CA PHE A 273 6.84 -18.42 -2.24
C PHE A 273 7.12 -17.84 -3.64
N GLY A 274 8.31 -17.29 -3.88
CA GLY A 274 8.80 -16.95 -5.20
C GLY A 274 8.23 -15.69 -5.85
N ALA A 275 7.43 -14.89 -5.15
CA ALA A 275 6.76 -13.71 -5.71
C ALA A 275 7.70 -12.49 -5.83
N CYS A 276 8.89 -12.67 -6.42
CA CYS A 276 9.91 -11.65 -6.56
C CYS A 276 9.55 -10.59 -7.62
N LEU A 277 10.05 -9.37 -7.42
CA LEU A 277 9.95 -8.29 -8.40
C LEU A 277 11.02 -8.44 -9.49
N SER A 278 10.64 -8.26 -10.77
CA SER A 278 11.59 -8.21 -11.88
C SER A 278 12.48 -6.96 -11.79
N PRO A 279 13.80 -7.06 -12.09
CA PRO A 279 14.71 -5.91 -12.13
C PRO A 279 14.25 -4.81 -13.10
N THR A 280 13.65 -5.18 -14.23
CA THR A 280 13.07 -4.23 -15.19
C THR A 280 11.89 -3.47 -14.59
N ASN A 281 10.97 -4.17 -13.88
CA ASN A 281 9.89 -3.50 -13.19
C ASN A 281 10.42 -2.60 -12.07
N ALA A 282 11.42 -3.05 -11.31
CA ALA A 282 12.07 -2.24 -10.26
C ALA A 282 12.64 -0.94 -10.85
N PHE A 283 13.31 -1.00 -11.99
CA PHE A 283 13.83 0.19 -12.70
C PHE A 283 12.71 1.16 -13.09
N HIS A 284 11.61 0.68 -13.68
CA HIS A 284 10.47 1.53 -14.03
C HIS A 284 9.81 2.16 -12.80
N LEU A 285 9.68 1.40 -11.71
CA LEU A 285 9.11 1.90 -10.47
C LEU A 285 10.02 2.94 -9.79
N LEU A 286 11.35 2.78 -9.87
CA LEU A 286 12.32 3.79 -9.42
C LEU A 286 12.11 5.14 -10.10
N GLN A 287 11.84 5.16 -11.42
CA GLN A 287 11.55 6.41 -12.14
C GLN A 287 10.27 7.09 -11.59
N GLY A 288 9.28 6.29 -11.18
CA GLY A 288 8.09 6.80 -10.51
C GLY A 288 8.40 7.38 -9.13
N VAL A 289 9.20 6.69 -8.32
CA VAL A 289 9.56 7.15 -6.97
C VAL A 289 10.30 8.50 -7.02
N GLU A 290 11.20 8.70 -7.97
CA GLU A 290 12.01 9.92 -8.11
C GLU A 290 11.16 11.20 -8.25
N THR A 291 9.97 11.09 -8.82
CA THR A 291 9.04 12.22 -9.01
C THR A 291 7.80 12.15 -8.14
N LEU A 292 7.80 11.29 -7.11
CA LEU A 292 6.60 11.04 -6.29
C LEU A 292 6.06 12.32 -5.64
N ALA A 293 6.91 13.14 -5.01
CA ALA A 293 6.51 14.38 -4.37
C ALA A 293 5.82 15.33 -5.36
N LEU A 294 6.46 15.61 -6.49
CA LEU A 294 5.93 16.48 -7.54
C LEU A 294 4.58 16.01 -8.08
N ARG A 295 4.43 14.69 -8.27
CA ARG A 295 3.17 14.12 -8.74
C ARG A 295 2.08 14.21 -7.67
N MET A 296 2.40 13.90 -6.42
CA MET A 296 1.42 13.98 -5.34
C MET A 296 0.94 15.41 -5.10
N GLU A 297 1.83 16.42 -5.16
CA GLU A 297 1.42 17.83 -5.11
C GLU A 297 0.45 18.20 -6.23
N ARG A 298 0.72 17.76 -7.46
CA ARG A 298 -0.16 18.00 -8.59
C ARG A 298 -1.49 17.24 -8.43
N HIS A 299 -1.48 16.00 -7.98
CA HIS A 299 -2.68 15.25 -7.67
C HIS A 299 -3.54 15.98 -6.63
N MET A 300 -2.94 16.48 -5.54
CA MET A 300 -3.69 17.24 -4.51
C MET A 300 -4.27 18.53 -5.06
N HIS A 301 -3.48 19.29 -5.85
CA HIS A 301 -3.95 20.50 -6.52
C HIS A 301 -5.17 20.22 -7.42
N ASN A 302 -5.08 19.24 -8.29
CA ASN A 302 -6.15 18.87 -9.21
C ASN A 302 -7.37 18.32 -8.48
N THR A 303 -7.17 17.50 -7.45
CA THR A 303 -8.25 16.95 -6.60
C THR A 303 -9.06 18.08 -5.97
N LYS A 304 -8.39 19.11 -5.43
CA LYS A 304 -9.07 20.28 -4.87
C LYS A 304 -9.96 20.98 -5.92
N ALA A 305 -9.45 21.22 -7.12
CA ALA A 305 -10.21 21.85 -8.19
C ALA A 305 -11.41 21.00 -8.63
N VAL A 306 -11.26 19.69 -8.73
CA VAL A 306 -12.35 18.75 -9.06
C VAL A 306 -13.41 18.74 -7.95
N LEU A 307 -13.03 18.74 -6.68
CA LEU A 307 -13.95 18.81 -5.54
C LEU A 307 -14.76 20.12 -5.57
N ASP A 308 -14.09 21.27 -5.80
CA ASP A 308 -14.74 22.57 -5.87
C ASP A 308 -15.76 22.65 -7.02
N PHE A 309 -15.48 21.99 -8.13
CA PHE A 309 -16.40 21.87 -9.27
C PHE A 309 -17.60 20.95 -8.95
N LEU A 310 -17.34 19.73 -8.46
CA LEU A 310 -18.38 18.73 -8.22
C LEU A 310 -19.41 19.21 -7.18
N ARG A 311 -18.95 19.84 -6.11
CA ARG A 311 -19.83 20.40 -5.05
C ARG A 311 -20.80 21.46 -5.51
N LYS A 312 -20.50 22.13 -6.63
CA LYS A 312 -21.35 23.22 -7.20
C LYS A 312 -22.19 22.71 -8.38
N ASN A 313 -22.00 21.47 -8.82
CA ASN A 313 -22.68 20.95 -10.01
C ASN A 313 -24.08 20.41 -9.67
N ALA A 314 -25.10 20.92 -10.36
CA ALA A 314 -26.50 20.55 -10.10
C ALA A 314 -26.85 19.07 -10.38
N ALA A 315 -26.07 18.38 -11.21
CA ALA A 315 -26.22 16.94 -11.51
C ALA A 315 -25.59 16.02 -10.45
N VAL A 316 -24.87 16.59 -9.49
CA VAL A 316 -24.23 15.86 -8.40
C VAL A 316 -25.11 15.91 -7.16
N ASP A 317 -25.31 14.77 -6.50
CA ASP A 317 -26.14 14.65 -5.30
C ASP A 317 -25.29 14.80 -4.03
N TRP A 318 -24.16 14.12 -3.97
CA TRP A 318 -23.20 14.17 -2.87
C TRP A 318 -21.77 14.01 -3.37
N VAL A 319 -20.81 14.51 -2.60
CA VAL A 319 -19.36 14.34 -2.83
C VAL A 319 -18.71 13.86 -1.54
N LEU A 320 -17.91 12.82 -1.63
CA LEU A 320 -17.18 12.22 -0.50
C LEU A 320 -15.68 12.36 -0.71
N HIS A 321 -15.01 13.02 0.22
CA HIS A 321 -13.55 13.12 0.27
C HIS A 321 -13.11 13.58 1.67
N PRO A 322 -12.01 13.05 2.27
CA PRO A 322 -11.63 13.38 3.64
C PRO A 322 -11.22 14.85 3.87
N SER A 323 -10.87 15.58 2.81
CA SER A 323 -10.59 17.01 2.93
C SER A 323 -11.85 17.89 3.10
N LEU A 324 -13.05 17.34 2.94
CA LEU A 324 -14.30 18.08 3.10
C LEU A 324 -14.73 18.05 4.56
N GLU A 325 -15.18 19.20 5.09
CA GLU A 325 -15.71 19.32 6.46
C GLU A 325 -16.90 18.39 6.75
N THR A 326 -17.64 18.02 5.70
CA THR A 326 -18.76 17.08 5.80
C THR A 326 -18.32 15.61 5.96
N HIS A 327 -17.04 15.30 5.76
CA HIS A 327 -16.53 13.93 5.93
C HIS A 327 -16.36 13.61 7.42
N PRO A 328 -16.84 12.45 7.91
CA PRO A 328 -16.76 12.11 9.33
C PRO A 328 -15.33 12.09 9.91
N ASP A 329 -14.31 11.82 9.08
CA ASP A 329 -12.91 11.78 9.49
C ASP A 329 -12.11 13.03 9.08
N HIS A 330 -12.79 14.16 8.80
CA HIS A 330 -12.11 15.38 8.33
C HIS A 330 -10.98 15.83 9.26
N GLU A 331 -11.24 15.95 10.56
CA GLU A 331 -10.23 16.40 11.53
C GLU A 331 -9.08 15.37 11.65
N ARG A 332 -9.40 14.08 11.57
CA ARG A 332 -8.37 13.02 11.55
C ARG A 332 -7.51 13.12 10.30
N ALA A 333 -8.13 13.35 9.13
CA ALA A 333 -7.39 13.55 7.87
C ALA A 333 -6.42 14.72 7.96
N LYS A 334 -6.84 15.86 8.52
CA LYS A 334 -5.95 17.02 8.74
C LYS A 334 -4.74 16.69 9.62
N SER A 335 -4.94 15.87 10.64
CA SER A 335 -3.88 15.47 11.57
C SER A 335 -2.92 14.44 10.99
N LEU A 336 -3.44 13.38 10.33
CA LEU A 336 -2.64 12.24 9.90
C LEU A 336 -2.15 12.32 8.45
N LEU A 337 -2.70 13.24 7.66
CA LEU A 337 -2.41 13.44 6.24
C LEU A 337 -2.07 14.92 5.96
N PRO A 338 -0.96 15.45 6.52
CA PRO A 338 -0.68 16.89 6.49
C PRO A 338 -0.46 17.47 5.09
N ASN A 339 -0.05 16.64 4.12
CA ASN A 339 0.20 17.06 2.74
C ASN A 339 -1.01 16.83 1.81
N GLY A 340 -2.19 16.46 2.36
CA GLY A 340 -3.42 16.25 1.60
C GLY A 340 -4.04 14.88 1.82
N ALA A 341 -5.33 14.75 1.51
CA ALA A 341 -6.15 13.60 1.89
C ALA A 341 -6.39 12.59 0.72
N GLY A 342 -5.45 12.49 -0.22
CA GLY A 342 -5.51 11.54 -1.34
C GLY A 342 -6.14 12.12 -2.61
N ALA A 343 -6.02 11.37 -3.71
CA ALA A 343 -6.49 11.77 -5.04
C ALA A 343 -7.68 10.92 -5.55
N ILE A 344 -8.35 10.23 -4.66
CA ILE A 344 -9.61 9.55 -4.96
C ILE A 344 -10.77 10.42 -4.53
N VAL A 345 -11.68 10.66 -5.45
CA VAL A 345 -12.94 11.36 -5.19
C VAL A 345 -14.09 10.42 -5.50
N SER A 346 -15.01 10.26 -4.57
CA SER A 346 -16.28 9.57 -4.79
C SER A 346 -17.44 10.58 -4.80
N PHE A 347 -18.36 10.42 -5.73
CA PHE A 347 -19.55 11.27 -5.76
C PHE A 347 -20.77 10.51 -6.31
N GLY A 348 -21.96 10.94 -5.94
CA GLY A 348 -23.22 10.43 -6.46
C GLY A 348 -23.74 11.29 -7.60
N VAL A 349 -24.07 10.68 -8.76
CA VAL A 349 -24.75 11.34 -9.87
C VAL A 349 -26.25 11.22 -9.71
N LYS A 350 -27.01 12.33 -9.87
CA LYS A 350 -28.47 12.29 -9.84
C LYS A 350 -29.02 11.43 -10.97
N GLY A 351 -30.00 10.58 -10.67
CA GLY A 351 -30.59 9.63 -11.63
C GLY A 351 -30.09 8.19 -11.47
N GLY A 352 -29.33 7.91 -10.41
CA GLY A 352 -28.96 6.56 -10.01
C GLY A 352 -28.13 5.82 -11.05
N ARG A 353 -28.29 4.48 -11.11
CA ARG A 353 -27.50 3.57 -11.95
C ARG A 353 -27.55 3.93 -13.45
N ALA A 354 -28.72 4.36 -13.97
CA ALA A 354 -28.87 4.72 -15.38
C ALA A 354 -28.03 5.97 -15.74
N ALA A 355 -28.06 6.99 -14.87
CA ALA A 355 -27.25 8.19 -15.05
C ALA A 355 -25.76 7.90 -14.88
N GLY A 356 -25.38 7.05 -13.93
CA GLY A 356 -24.00 6.60 -13.74
C GLY A 356 -23.43 5.91 -14.99
N ARG A 357 -24.21 5.05 -15.63
CA ARG A 357 -23.81 4.42 -16.90
C ARG A 357 -23.62 5.44 -18.02
N LYS A 358 -24.61 6.34 -18.23
CA LYS A 358 -24.51 7.40 -19.23
C LYS A 358 -23.29 8.30 -19.00
N PHE A 359 -22.99 8.61 -17.74
CA PHE A 359 -21.80 9.38 -17.36
C PHE A 359 -20.51 8.69 -17.83
N ILE A 360 -20.33 7.40 -17.47
CA ILE A 360 -19.13 6.63 -17.82
C ILE A 360 -18.98 6.48 -19.35
N GLU A 361 -20.09 6.30 -20.08
CA GLU A 361 -20.09 6.17 -21.53
C GLU A 361 -19.80 7.51 -22.25
N ALA A 362 -19.96 8.64 -21.54
CA ALA A 362 -19.79 9.96 -22.11
C ALA A 362 -18.41 10.59 -21.85
N VAL A 363 -17.59 10.06 -20.91
CA VAL A 363 -16.24 10.60 -20.68
C VAL A 363 -15.36 10.44 -21.93
N ARG A 364 -14.45 11.39 -22.14
CA ARG A 364 -13.60 11.45 -23.34
C ARG A 364 -12.11 11.52 -23.02
N LEU A 365 -11.75 12.27 -21.98
CA LEU A 365 -10.37 12.38 -21.48
C LEU A 365 -10.10 11.32 -20.42
N SER A 366 -11.00 11.21 -19.45
CA SER A 366 -10.88 10.28 -18.33
C SER A 366 -11.01 8.84 -18.81
N SER A 367 -10.09 7.98 -18.40
CA SER A 367 -10.09 6.56 -18.82
C SER A 367 -11.05 5.74 -17.96
N HIS A 368 -11.99 5.04 -18.58
CA HIS A 368 -12.89 4.12 -17.92
C HIS A 368 -12.21 2.77 -17.70
N LEU A 369 -11.70 2.51 -16.52
CA LEU A 369 -11.05 1.24 -16.14
C LEU A 369 -10.98 1.06 -14.62
N ALA A 370 -10.73 -0.17 -14.20
CA ALA A 370 -10.66 -0.56 -12.79
C ALA A 370 -9.23 -0.44 -12.23
N ASN A 371 -8.69 0.77 -12.17
CA ASN A 371 -7.39 1.07 -11.53
C ASN A 371 -7.48 2.39 -10.76
N VAL A 372 -6.40 2.76 -10.07
CA VAL A 372 -6.20 4.03 -9.36
C VAL A 372 -4.72 4.40 -9.39
N GLY A 373 -4.39 5.67 -9.16
CA GLY A 373 -3.01 6.09 -8.94
C GLY A 373 -2.17 6.18 -10.21
N ASP A 374 -2.79 6.49 -11.34
CA ASP A 374 -2.14 6.75 -12.61
C ASP A 374 -1.92 8.26 -12.80
N ALA A 375 -0.96 8.64 -13.62
CA ALA A 375 -0.76 10.01 -14.09
C ALA A 375 -1.98 10.54 -14.88
N LYS A 376 -2.74 9.64 -15.49
CA LYS A 376 -4.00 9.96 -16.19
C LYS A 376 -5.19 9.82 -15.26
N THR A 377 -6.20 10.67 -15.45
CA THR A 377 -7.47 10.59 -14.72
C THR A 377 -8.22 9.32 -15.11
N LEU A 378 -8.60 8.54 -14.08
CA LEU A 378 -9.35 7.31 -14.24
C LEU A 378 -10.73 7.44 -13.58
N VAL A 379 -11.74 6.86 -14.19
CA VAL A 379 -13.11 6.85 -13.67
C VAL A 379 -13.72 5.46 -13.71
N ILE A 380 -14.59 5.16 -12.77
CA ILE A 380 -15.35 3.92 -12.73
C ILE A 380 -16.72 4.16 -12.08
N HIS A 381 -17.71 3.42 -12.56
CA HIS A 381 -19.02 3.29 -11.92
C HIS A 381 -19.14 1.88 -11.34
N PRO A 382 -18.84 1.67 -10.04
CA PRO A 382 -18.72 0.34 -9.45
C PRO A 382 -19.96 -0.52 -9.63
N ALA A 383 -21.16 0.04 -9.46
CA ALA A 383 -22.41 -0.69 -9.54
C ALA A 383 -22.67 -1.34 -10.92
N SER A 384 -22.12 -0.80 -12.03
CA SER A 384 -22.26 -1.39 -13.36
C SER A 384 -21.01 -2.15 -13.83
N THR A 385 -19.96 -2.22 -13.01
CA THR A 385 -18.68 -2.85 -13.40
C THR A 385 -18.17 -3.83 -12.34
N THR A 386 -17.38 -3.38 -11.38
CA THR A 386 -16.73 -4.24 -10.39
C THR A 386 -17.70 -4.93 -9.41
N HIS A 387 -18.90 -4.38 -9.22
CA HIS A 387 -19.94 -4.88 -8.32
C HIS A 387 -21.25 -5.22 -9.04
N GLN A 388 -21.23 -5.39 -10.38
CA GLN A 388 -22.45 -5.60 -11.18
C GLN A 388 -23.23 -6.86 -10.80
N GLN A 389 -22.58 -7.85 -10.17
CA GLN A 389 -23.21 -9.10 -9.74
C GLN A 389 -23.95 -8.97 -8.40
N MET A 390 -23.78 -7.85 -7.70
CA MET A 390 -24.43 -7.58 -6.42
C MET A 390 -25.83 -7.00 -6.65
N ASP A 391 -26.79 -7.43 -5.84
CA ASP A 391 -28.08 -6.76 -5.72
C ASP A 391 -27.98 -5.45 -4.93
N ALA A 392 -29.06 -4.68 -4.87
CA ALA A 392 -29.10 -3.38 -4.20
C ALA A 392 -28.75 -3.47 -2.70
N ALA A 393 -29.15 -4.55 -2.02
CA ALA A 393 -28.87 -4.75 -0.60
C ALA A 393 -27.39 -5.05 -0.35
N ALA A 394 -26.78 -5.90 -1.21
CA ALA A 394 -25.37 -6.23 -1.14
C ALA A 394 -24.49 -5.01 -1.50
N LEU A 395 -24.88 -4.19 -2.49
CA LEU A 395 -24.21 -2.94 -2.82
C LEU A 395 -24.23 -1.96 -1.63
N ALA A 396 -25.40 -1.78 -1.02
CA ALA A 396 -25.53 -0.91 0.15
C ALA A 396 -24.69 -1.39 1.33
N ALA A 397 -24.65 -2.70 1.58
CA ALA A 397 -23.79 -3.31 2.61
C ALA A 397 -22.28 -3.11 2.32
N ALA A 398 -21.89 -3.06 1.04
CA ALA A 398 -20.54 -2.75 0.60
C ALA A 398 -20.22 -1.24 0.57
N GLY A 399 -21.16 -0.37 0.96
CA GLY A 399 -21.01 1.09 0.87
C GLY A 399 -20.98 1.66 -0.55
N VAL A 400 -21.52 0.90 -1.51
CA VAL A 400 -21.56 1.26 -2.93
C VAL A 400 -23.00 1.61 -3.33
N GLY A 401 -23.29 2.90 -3.49
CA GLY A 401 -24.56 3.34 -4.06
C GLY A 401 -24.64 3.06 -5.57
N GLU A 402 -25.87 2.92 -6.08
CA GLU A 402 -26.08 2.73 -7.52
C GLU A 402 -25.68 3.96 -8.36
N GLU A 403 -25.63 5.14 -7.73
CA GLU A 403 -25.24 6.43 -8.30
C GLU A 403 -23.75 6.74 -8.18
N LEU A 404 -22.98 5.88 -7.49
CA LEU A 404 -21.61 6.18 -7.11
C LEU A 404 -20.66 6.16 -8.33
N ILE A 405 -19.99 7.27 -8.54
CA ILE A 405 -18.83 7.38 -9.44
C ILE A 405 -17.58 7.58 -8.58
N ARG A 406 -16.52 6.83 -8.90
CA ARG A 406 -15.19 7.02 -8.31
C ARG A 406 -14.23 7.56 -9.37
N VAL A 407 -13.55 8.64 -9.04
CA VAL A 407 -12.50 9.26 -9.87
C VAL A 407 -11.16 9.15 -9.16
N SER A 408 -10.15 8.63 -9.84
CA SER A 408 -8.74 8.77 -9.48
C SER A 408 -8.19 9.93 -10.28
N VAL A 409 -8.01 11.08 -9.63
CA VAL A 409 -7.66 12.34 -10.29
C VAL A 409 -6.21 12.30 -10.75
N GLY A 410 -5.97 12.59 -12.03
CA GLY A 410 -4.65 12.55 -12.67
C GLY A 410 -3.88 13.89 -12.61
N LEU A 411 -2.89 13.99 -13.49
CA LEU A 411 -1.93 15.11 -13.55
C LEU A 411 -2.23 16.10 -14.68
N GLU A 412 -3.26 15.86 -15.48
CA GLU A 412 -3.67 16.72 -16.59
C GLU A 412 -3.93 18.15 -16.10
N ALA A 413 -4.12 19.10 -16.99
CA ALA A 413 -4.61 20.43 -16.60
C ALA A 413 -5.97 20.29 -15.91
N ALA A 414 -6.13 20.87 -14.72
CA ALA A 414 -7.38 20.76 -13.95
C ALA A 414 -8.62 21.19 -14.73
N GLY A 415 -8.48 22.21 -15.59
CA GLY A 415 -9.55 22.67 -16.48
C GLY A 415 -10.03 21.58 -17.44
N ASP A 416 -9.12 20.84 -18.05
CA ASP A 416 -9.45 19.79 -19.00
C ASP A 416 -10.18 18.62 -18.31
N ILE A 417 -9.75 18.25 -17.10
CA ILE A 417 -10.44 17.23 -16.28
C ILE A 417 -11.86 17.73 -15.97
N ILE A 418 -12.01 18.97 -15.53
CA ILE A 418 -13.31 19.55 -15.18
C ILE A 418 -14.22 19.62 -16.41
N ASP A 419 -13.72 20.02 -17.57
CA ASP A 419 -14.49 20.09 -18.81
C ASP A 419 -15.00 18.72 -19.24
N ASP A 420 -14.16 17.67 -19.11
CA ASP A 420 -14.56 16.29 -19.40
C ASP A 420 -15.65 15.79 -18.44
N LEU A 421 -15.47 15.99 -17.13
CA LEU A 421 -16.49 15.63 -16.13
C LEU A 421 -17.79 16.43 -16.33
N ALA A 422 -17.69 17.72 -16.66
CA ALA A 422 -18.85 18.59 -16.89
C ALA A 422 -19.69 18.14 -18.09
N GLN A 423 -19.03 17.79 -19.22
CA GLN A 423 -19.74 17.33 -20.39
C GLN A 423 -20.40 15.95 -20.15
N ALA A 424 -19.72 15.06 -19.41
CA ALA A 424 -20.26 13.75 -19.04
C ALA A 424 -21.44 13.86 -18.07
N LEU A 425 -21.35 14.76 -17.08
CA LEU A 425 -22.49 15.08 -16.17
C LEU A 425 -23.69 15.62 -16.94
N ARG A 426 -23.49 16.53 -17.92
CA ARG A 426 -24.59 16.99 -18.79
C ARG A 426 -25.20 15.86 -19.61
N ALA A 427 -24.39 14.95 -20.12
CA ALA A 427 -24.87 13.80 -20.89
C ALA A 427 -25.68 12.82 -20.01
N SER A 428 -25.28 12.62 -18.76
CA SER A 428 -25.98 11.73 -17.82
C SER A 428 -27.39 12.17 -17.46
N GLN A 429 -27.70 13.47 -17.59
CA GLN A 429 -29.00 14.05 -17.26
C GLN A 429 -29.95 14.16 -18.49
N LYS A 430 -29.51 13.78 -19.67
CA LYS A 430 -30.39 13.74 -20.85
C LYS A 430 -31.29 12.51 -20.77
N ALA A 431 -32.57 12.72 -21.13
CA ALA A 431 -33.62 11.71 -21.17
C ALA A 431 -33.24 10.51 -22.07
#